data_0d4bd742c9b19b7853046551fd4ca072
#
_entry.id   0d4bd742c9b19b7853046551fd4ca072
#
_cell.length_a   1.000
_cell.length_b   1.000
_cell.length_c   1.000
_cell.angle_alpha   90.00
_cell.angle_beta   90.00
_cell.angle_gamma   90.00
#
_symmetry.space_group_name_H-M   'P 1'
#
loop_
_entity.id
_entity.type
_entity.pdbx_description
1 polymer ?
#
loop_
_entity_poly.entity_id
_entity_poly.type
_entity_poly.pdbx_seq_one_letter_code
_entity_poly.pdbx_strand_id
1 'polypeptide(L)'
;MEFREIDRSNYWGCISLTVNDSQKWFVADNKRSLVEAAYEDGLYTLGVYHGDTMVGFILYDFDDTIPGWSMSRFMIGKQYQGKGYSKQAVVAFLDYFKKKHNADRLYISVSLDNAIARRMYYDLMLYVSEGTPTRIKQAK
;
A
#
# COMPACT_ATOMS: atom_id res chain seq x y z
N MET A 1 7.19 -10.82 4.99
CA MET A 1 6.30 -10.37 3.89
C MET A 1 7.08 -10.28 2.60
N GLU A 2 6.48 -10.77 1.55
CA GLU A 2 7.05 -10.77 0.21
C GLU A 2 6.13 -9.99 -0.73
N PHE A 3 6.71 -9.37 -1.76
CA PHE A 3 5.95 -8.58 -2.74
C PHE A 3 6.15 -9.19 -4.12
N ARG A 4 5.04 -9.36 -4.84
CA ARG A 4 5.06 -9.85 -6.22
C ARG A 4 4.24 -8.93 -7.10
N GLU A 5 4.76 -8.58 -8.26
CA GLU A 5 4.02 -7.78 -9.22
C GLU A 5 2.72 -8.49 -9.62
N ILE A 6 1.68 -7.70 -9.85
CA ILE A 6 0.41 -8.26 -10.30
C ILE A 6 0.50 -8.50 -11.81
N ASP A 7 0.23 -9.72 -12.22
CA ASP A 7 0.28 -10.13 -13.61
C ASP A 7 -0.83 -11.14 -13.92
N ARG A 8 -0.73 -11.77 -15.08
CA ARG A 8 -1.71 -12.76 -15.52
C ARG A 8 -1.88 -13.93 -14.55
N SER A 9 -0.81 -14.30 -13.85
CA SER A 9 -0.82 -15.48 -12.97
C SER A 9 -1.52 -15.23 -11.62
N ASN A 10 -1.63 -13.97 -11.18
CA ASN A 10 -2.12 -13.68 -9.83
C ASN A 10 -3.19 -12.57 -9.74
N TYR A 11 -3.56 -11.93 -10.86
CA TYR A 11 -4.52 -10.82 -10.81
C TYR A 11 -5.87 -11.23 -10.23
N TRP A 12 -6.30 -12.46 -10.48
CA TRP A 12 -7.58 -12.95 -9.98
C TRP A 12 -7.61 -13.00 -8.46
N GLY A 13 -6.52 -13.48 -7.85
CA GLY A 13 -6.38 -13.44 -6.40
C GLY A 13 -6.43 -12.02 -5.85
N CYS A 14 -5.83 -11.08 -6.57
CA CYS A 14 -5.82 -9.68 -6.19
C CYS A 14 -7.25 -9.09 -6.17
N ILE A 15 -8.02 -9.26 -7.23
CA ILE A 15 -9.38 -8.70 -7.29
C ILE A 15 -10.35 -9.40 -6.35
N SER A 16 -10.01 -10.58 -5.88
CA SER A 16 -10.83 -11.32 -4.92
C SER A 16 -10.61 -10.84 -3.47
N LEU A 17 -9.56 -10.07 -3.20
CA LEU A 17 -9.33 -9.48 -1.89
C LEU A 17 -10.26 -8.28 -1.69
N THR A 18 -10.99 -8.26 -0.59
CA THR A 18 -11.88 -7.17 -0.25
C THR A 18 -11.65 -6.73 1.20
N VAL A 19 -12.02 -5.49 1.50
CA VAL A 19 -11.96 -4.96 2.86
C VAL A 19 -13.32 -5.11 3.55
N ASN A 20 -13.35 -4.90 4.86
CA ASN A 20 -14.60 -4.83 5.61
C ASN A 20 -15.47 -3.69 5.09
N ASP A 21 -16.80 -3.81 5.23
CA ASP A 21 -17.74 -2.78 4.75
C ASP A 21 -17.45 -1.40 5.34
N SER A 22 -17.00 -1.34 6.59
CA SER A 22 -16.63 -0.09 7.25
C SER A 22 -15.40 0.59 6.62
N GLN A 23 -14.63 -0.13 5.80
CA GLN A 23 -13.38 0.35 5.19
C GLN A 23 -13.53 0.67 3.70
N LYS A 24 -14.65 0.32 3.06
CA LYS A 24 -14.83 0.50 1.61
C LYS A 24 -14.74 1.95 1.16
N TRP A 25 -15.02 2.88 2.04
CA TRP A 25 -14.94 4.31 1.76
C TRP A 25 -13.51 4.85 1.76
N PHE A 26 -12.55 4.11 2.32
CA PHE A 26 -11.17 4.56 2.47
C PHE A 26 -10.23 4.04 1.38
N VAL A 27 -10.66 3.03 0.65
CA VAL A 27 -9.81 2.35 -0.34
C VAL A 27 -10.62 2.09 -1.60
N ALA A 28 -10.08 2.43 -2.76
CA ALA A 28 -10.65 1.99 -4.03
C ALA A 28 -10.53 0.46 -4.12
N ASP A 29 -11.48 -0.21 -4.79
CA ASP A 29 -11.37 -1.65 -4.97
C ASP A 29 -10.18 -2.02 -5.87
N ASN A 30 -9.68 -3.24 -5.70
CA ASN A 30 -8.47 -3.65 -6.41
C ASN A 30 -8.67 -3.75 -7.91
N LYS A 31 -9.87 -4.08 -8.35
CA LYS A 31 -10.20 -4.12 -9.78
C LYS A 31 -9.99 -2.74 -10.42
N ARG A 32 -10.55 -1.70 -9.80
CA ARG A 32 -10.35 -0.32 -10.26
C ARG A 32 -8.88 0.05 -10.29
N SER A 33 -8.14 -0.32 -9.25
CA SER A 33 -6.71 -0.04 -9.16
C SER A 33 -5.92 -0.68 -10.29
N LEU A 34 -6.24 -1.93 -10.63
CA LEU A 34 -5.55 -2.63 -11.73
C LEU A 34 -5.89 -2.02 -13.09
N VAL A 35 -7.12 -1.58 -13.29
CA VAL A 35 -7.52 -0.91 -14.54
C VAL A 35 -6.78 0.42 -14.67
N GLU A 36 -6.73 1.22 -13.62
CA GLU A 36 -5.98 2.48 -13.65
C GLU A 36 -4.50 2.23 -13.95
N ALA A 37 -3.88 1.25 -13.32
CA ALA A 37 -2.48 0.93 -13.55
C ALA A 37 -2.20 0.45 -14.98
N ALA A 38 -3.18 -0.17 -15.62
CA ALA A 38 -3.04 -0.63 -17.01
C ALA A 38 -3.06 0.53 -18.02
N TYR A 39 -3.71 1.64 -17.70
CA TYR A 39 -3.95 2.73 -18.64
C TYR A 39 -3.29 4.05 -18.27
N GLU A 40 -2.74 4.17 -17.06
CA GLU A 40 -2.05 5.37 -16.60
C GLU A 40 -0.58 5.04 -16.35
N ASP A 41 0.32 5.96 -16.73
CA ASP A 41 1.74 5.76 -16.54
C ASP A 41 2.16 6.01 -15.09
N GLY A 42 3.24 5.36 -14.68
CA GLY A 42 3.86 5.62 -13.38
C GLY A 42 3.15 4.98 -12.19
N LEU A 43 2.20 4.08 -12.43
CA LEU A 43 1.53 3.33 -11.36
C LEU A 43 2.11 1.93 -11.26
N TYR A 44 2.40 1.51 -10.04
CA TYR A 44 2.98 0.19 -9.75
C TYR A 44 2.06 -0.58 -8.81
N THR A 45 1.84 -1.83 -9.11
CA THR A 45 0.94 -2.70 -8.31
C THR A 45 1.70 -3.89 -7.79
N LEU A 46 1.48 -4.19 -6.50
CA LEU A 46 2.11 -5.32 -5.82
C LEU A 46 1.08 -6.10 -5.02
N GLY A 47 1.14 -7.42 -5.14
CA GLY A 47 0.51 -8.30 -4.17
C GLY A 47 1.41 -8.44 -2.94
N VAL A 48 0.79 -8.40 -1.77
CA VAL A 48 1.47 -8.64 -0.49
C VAL A 48 1.25 -10.10 -0.11
N TYR A 49 2.33 -10.83 0.08
CA TYR A 49 2.29 -12.27 0.32
C TYR A 49 2.82 -12.62 1.70
N HIS A 50 2.10 -13.53 2.36
CA HIS A 50 2.60 -14.25 3.52
C HIS A 50 2.77 -15.70 3.09
N GLY A 51 4.01 -16.14 2.90
CA GLY A 51 4.28 -17.40 2.21
C GLY A 51 3.80 -17.31 0.76
N ASP A 52 3.01 -18.27 0.31
CA ASP A 52 2.44 -18.30 -1.04
C ASP A 52 1.02 -17.72 -1.09
N THR A 53 0.52 -17.17 0.01
CA THR A 53 -0.83 -16.63 0.09
C THR A 53 -0.80 -15.12 -0.07
N MET A 54 -1.54 -14.61 -1.06
CA MET A 54 -1.73 -13.18 -1.21
C MET A 54 -2.70 -12.68 -0.14
N VAL A 55 -2.22 -11.83 0.76
CA VAL A 55 -3.00 -11.30 1.88
C VAL A 55 -3.39 -9.84 1.70
N GLY A 56 -2.74 -9.13 0.78
CA GLY A 56 -2.99 -7.71 0.59
C GLY A 56 -2.53 -7.20 -0.76
N PHE A 57 -2.69 -5.90 -0.95
CA PHE A 57 -2.39 -5.22 -2.20
C PHE A 57 -1.88 -3.81 -1.93
N ILE A 58 -0.91 -3.37 -2.74
CA ILE A 58 -0.36 -2.02 -2.71
C ILE A 58 -0.37 -1.46 -4.13
N LEU A 59 -0.83 -0.22 -4.27
CA LEU A 59 -0.57 0.61 -5.44
C LEU A 59 0.25 1.81 -4.99
N TYR A 60 1.41 2.01 -5.61
CA TYR A 60 2.24 3.17 -5.36
C TYR A 60 2.64 3.80 -6.69
N ASP A 61 3.00 5.06 -6.67
CA ASP A 61 3.21 5.83 -7.89
C ASP A 61 4.22 6.95 -7.67
N PHE A 62 4.80 7.38 -8.78
CA PHE A 62 5.59 8.61 -8.82
C PHE A 62 4.70 9.74 -9.34
N ASP A 63 4.58 10.80 -8.56
CA ASP A 63 3.76 11.97 -8.90
C ASP A 63 4.68 13.12 -9.29
N ASP A 64 4.64 13.51 -10.56
CA ASP A 64 5.47 14.58 -11.10
C ASP A 64 5.17 15.95 -10.48
N THR A 65 3.99 16.15 -9.93
CA THR A 65 3.57 17.44 -9.40
C THR A 65 4.19 17.75 -8.05
N ILE A 66 4.54 16.75 -7.23
CA ILE A 66 5.14 16.98 -5.90
C ILE A 66 6.66 17.07 -5.89
N PRO A 67 7.54 16.75 -6.87
CA PRO A 67 7.72 15.43 -7.46
C PRO A 67 8.11 14.42 -6.38
N GLY A 68 7.49 13.29 -6.36
CA GLY A 68 7.78 12.30 -5.32
C GLY A 68 6.96 11.02 -5.44
N TRP A 69 7.36 10.05 -4.63
CA TRP A 69 6.71 8.76 -4.57
C TRP A 69 5.60 8.76 -3.53
N SER A 70 4.50 8.10 -3.85
CA SER A 70 3.35 7.96 -2.95
C SER A 70 2.88 6.51 -2.91
N MET A 71 2.55 6.03 -1.70
CA MET A 71 1.77 4.81 -1.53
C MET A 71 0.30 5.25 -1.52
N SER A 72 -0.37 5.13 -2.66
CA SER A 72 -1.70 5.70 -2.87
C SER A 72 -2.81 4.77 -2.41
N ARG A 73 -2.58 3.46 -2.46
CA ARG A 73 -3.56 2.46 -2.03
C ARG A 73 -2.85 1.31 -1.35
N PHE A 74 -3.39 0.91 -0.22
CA PHE A 74 -2.92 -0.23 0.52
C PHE A 74 -4.10 -0.87 1.25
N MET A 75 -4.22 -2.19 1.14
CA MET A 75 -5.25 -2.92 1.87
C MET A 75 -4.76 -4.31 2.24
N ILE A 76 -5.29 -4.82 3.34
CA ILE A 76 -5.21 -6.24 3.71
C ILE A 76 -6.62 -6.82 3.57
N GLY A 77 -6.73 -7.97 2.92
CA GLY A 77 -8.01 -8.64 2.74
C GLY A 77 -8.68 -8.93 4.08
N LYS A 78 -10.02 -8.78 4.13
CA LYS A 78 -10.77 -8.84 5.40
C LYS A 78 -10.51 -10.11 6.20
N GLN A 79 -10.32 -11.26 5.54
CA GLN A 79 -10.08 -12.53 6.23
C GLN A 79 -8.68 -12.61 6.84
N TYR A 80 -7.79 -11.71 6.49
CA TYR A 80 -6.41 -11.67 6.98
C TYR A 80 -6.15 -10.54 7.96
N GLN A 81 -7.15 -9.74 8.26
CA GLN A 81 -7.01 -8.63 9.20
C GLN A 81 -6.98 -9.14 10.65
N GLY A 82 -6.43 -8.30 11.55
CA GLY A 82 -6.34 -8.66 12.96
C GLY A 82 -5.17 -9.59 13.30
N LYS A 83 -4.24 -9.80 12.35
CA LYS A 83 -3.08 -10.70 12.53
C LYS A 83 -1.74 -9.94 12.51
N GLY A 84 -1.77 -8.62 12.48
CA GLY A 84 -0.57 -7.79 12.43
C GLY A 84 0.06 -7.66 11.04
N TYR A 85 -0.59 -8.12 10.00
CA TYR A 85 -0.04 -8.09 8.64
C TYR A 85 0.09 -6.67 8.08
N SER A 86 -0.82 -5.76 8.42
CA SER A 86 -0.76 -4.38 7.92
C SER A 86 0.56 -3.71 8.29
N LYS A 87 0.94 -3.77 9.55
CA LYS A 87 2.18 -3.15 10.03
C LYS A 87 3.40 -3.84 9.43
N GLN A 88 3.41 -5.16 9.42
CA GLN A 88 4.50 -5.94 8.81
C GLN A 88 4.66 -5.59 7.34
N ALA A 89 3.55 -5.48 6.62
CA ALA A 89 3.57 -5.18 5.20
C ALA A 89 4.13 -3.79 4.91
N VAL A 90 3.74 -2.78 5.68
CA VAL A 90 4.24 -1.42 5.47
C VAL A 90 5.72 -1.32 5.78
N VAL A 91 6.19 -1.92 6.87
CA VAL A 91 7.61 -1.95 7.22
C VAL A 91 8.42 -2.63 6.11
N ALA A 92 7.97 -3.80 5.67
CA ALA A 92 8.64 -4.53 4.59
C ALA A 92 8.60 -3.78 3.26
N PHE A 93 7.49 -3.09 2.98
CA PHE A 93 7.36 -2.30 1.76
C PHE A 93 8.33 -1.12 1.73
N LEU A 94 8.52 -0.43 2.84
CA LEU A 94 9.48 0.68 2.90
C LEU A 94 10.90 0.21 2.55
N ASP A 95 11.29 -0.96 3.03
CA ASP A 95 12.59 -1.55 2.70
C ASP A 95 12.67 -1.95 1.21
N TYR A 96 11.64 -2.63 0.72
CA TYR A 96 11.52 -3.02 -0.69
C TYR A 96 11.60 -1.82 -1.61
N PHE A 97 10.82 -0.79 -1.31
CA PHE A 97 10.72 0.43 -2.10
C PHE A 97 12.07 1.17 -2.16
N LYS A 98 12.72 1.33 -1.01
CA LYS A 98 14.00 1.99 -0.93
C LYS A 98 15.05 1.29 -1.79
N LYS A 99 15.10 -0.02 -1.74
CA LYS A 99 16.05 -0.81 -2.52
C LYS A 99 15.76 -0.79 -4.00
N LYS A 100 14.48 -0.89 -4.37
CA LYS A 100 14.08 -0.97 -5.78
C LYS A 100 14.23 0.36 -6.51
N HIS A 101 13.86 1.45 -5.88
CA HIS A 101 13.82 2.77 -6.53
C HIS A 101 14.94 3.70 -6.08
N ASN A 102 15.79 3.24 -5.18
CA ASN A 102 16.87 4.06 -4.62
C ASN A 102 16.35 5.42 -4.13
N ALA A 103 15.20 5.41 -3.47
CA ALA A 103 14.52 6.59 -2.99
C ALA A 103 14.42 6.54 -1.47
N ASP A 104 14.47 7.70 -0.81
CA ASP A 104 14.48 7.82 0.63
C ASP A 104 13.22 8.48 1.20
N ARG A 105 12.26 8.84 0.33
CA ARG A 105 11.00 9.47 0.73
C ARG A 105 9.81 8.80 0.09
N LEU A 106 8.78 8.62 0.90
CA LEU A 106 7.51 8.08 0.46
C LEU A 106 6.39 8.86 1.14
N TYR A 107 5.47 9.37 0.34
CA TYR A 107 4.25 10.00 0.86
C TYR A 107 3.16 8.95 1.03
N ILE A 108 2.45 9.04 2.14
CA ILE A 108 1.32 8.15 2.43
C ILE A 108 0.08 9.01 2.63
N SER A 109 -0.95 8.76 1.84
CA SER A 109 -2.23 9.45 1.95
C SER A 109 -3.16 8.69 2.88
N VAL A 110 -3.71 9.36 3.87
CA VAL A 110 -4.61 8.76 4.86
C VAL A 110 -5.82 9.67 5.01
N SER A 111 -7.02 9.08 4.96
CA SER A 111 -8.24 9.81 5.27
C SER A 111 -8.23 10.26 6.72
N LEU A 112 -8.69 11.48 7.00
CA LEU A 112 -8.80 12.00 8.36
C LEU A 112 -9.72 11.14 9.23
N ASP A 113 -10.71 10.50 8.62
CA ASP A 113 -11.67 9.65 9.32
C ASP A 113 -11.16 8.23 9.60
N ASN A 114 -10.01 7.86 9.00
CA ASN A 114 -9.43 6.54 9.19
C ASN A 114 -8.45 6.55 10.36
N ALA A 115 -8.96 6.59 11.58
CA ALA A 115 -8.16 6.73 12.79
C ALA A 115 -7.18 5.55 13.00
N ILE A 116 -7.59 4.33 12.65
CA ILE A 116 -6.75 3.14 12.82
C ILE A 116 -5.53 3.23 11.91
N ALA A 117 -5.72 3.54 10.64
CA ALA A 117 -4.62 3.68 9.69
C ALA A 117 -3.69 4.85 10.06
N ARG A 118 -4.27 5.99 10.45
CA ARG A 118 -3.48 7.14 10.89
C ARG A 118 -2.58 6.78 12.06
N ARG A 119 -3.13 6.10 13.06
CA ARG A 119 -2.38 5.67 14.24
C ARG A 119 -1.24 4.75 13.85
N MET A 120 -1.51 3.78 12.99
CA MET A 120 -0.50 2.84 12.51
C MET A 120 0.66 3.58 11.81
N TYR A 121 0.35 4.51 10.91
CA TYR A 121 1.40 5.24 10.19
C TYR A 121 2.22 6.16 11.09
N TYR A 122 1.58 6.83 12.06
CA TYR A 122 2.33 7.62 13.04
C TYR A 122 3.26 6.76 13.87
N ASP A 123 2.80 5.60 14.33
CA ASP A 123 3.64 4.67 15.08
C ASP A 123 4.83 4.18 14.24
N LEU A 124 4.61 3.90 12.95
CA LEU A 124 5.67 3.47 12.04
C LEU A 124 6.68 4.57 11.75
N MET A 125 6.29 5.83 11.77
CA MET A 125 7.24 6.94 11.58
C MET A 125 8.31 6.95 12.65
N LEU A 126 8.04 6.48 13.86
CA LEU A 126 9.01 6.35 14.92
C LEU A 126 10.05 5.29 14.61
N TYR A 127 9.68 4.25 13.84
CA TYR A 127 10.60 3.18 13.47
C TYR A 127 11.46 3.52 12.25
N VAL A 128 10.96 4.33 11.34
CA VAL A 128 11.65 4.61 10.07
C VAL A 128 12.27 6.00 10.02
N SER A 129 12.15 6.76 11.09
CA SER A 129 12.57 8.16 11.16
C SER A 129 14.05 8.40 10.86
N GLU A 130 14.91 7.41 11.08
CA GLU A 130 16.36 7.54 10.84
C GLU A 130 16.78 7.07 9.46
N GLY A 131 15.95 6.30 8.76
CA GLY A 131 16.35 5.66 7.52
C GLY A 131 15.56 6.09 6.29
N THR A 132 14.25 6.21 6.41
CA THR A 132 13.37 6.51 5.28
C THR A 132 12.32 7.51 5.74
N PRO A 133 12.53 8.82 5.49
CA PRO A 133 11.54 9.82 5.84
C PRO A 133 10.22 9.51 5.17
N THR A 134 9.18 9.33 5.97
CA THR A 134 7.83 9.10 5.49
C THR A 134 6.98 10.26 5.93
N ARG A 135 6.23 10.85 5.01
CA ARG A 135 5.30 11.92 5.32
C ARG A 135 3.89 11.41 5.14
N ILE A 136 3.03 11.69 6.11
CA ILE A 136 1.62 11.40 6.01
C ILE A 136 0.94 12.59 5.34
N LYS A 137 0.33 12.34 4.18
CA LYS A 137 -0.47 13.32 3.46
C LYS A 137 -1.93 13.02 3.78
N GLN A 138 -2.61 13.95 4.42
CA GLN A 138 -4.02 13.76 4.77
C GLN A 138 -4.91 14.04 3.57
N ALA A 139 -5.81 13.11 3.27
CA ALA A 139 -6.81 13.29 2.25
C ALA A 139 -7.88 14.27 2.72
N LYS A 140 -8.32 15.10 1.81
CA LYS A 140 -9.41 16.04 2.09
C LYS A 140 -10.76 15.35 2.03
#